data_5740083e5040f3d32b9ea684a536be3f
#
_entry.id   5740083e5040f3d32b9ea684a536be3f
#
_cell.length_a   1.000
_cell.length_b   1.000
_cell.length_c   1.000
_cell.angle_alpha   90.00
_cell.angle_beta   90.00
_cell.angle_gamma   90.00
#
_symmetry.space_group_name_H-M   'P 1'
#
loop_
_entity.id
_entity.type
_entity.pdbx_description
1 polymer ?
#
loop_
_entity_poly.entity_id
_entity_poly.type
_entity_poly.pdbx_seq_one_letter_code
_entity_poly.pdbx_strand_id
1 'polypeptide(L)'
;MAKKENCIISLQGVTKVFDGTTVVDDFNLDITKGEFVTFLGPSGCGKTTTLRMIAGFETPTEGKILLNGEDITKIPPYQRPINTVFQRYALFPYLDVYDNIAFGLKLKKIPYEATDKKGNKVTKYRHLTAEEIDKKVMHALKVIDLEDLENRDISTLSGGQQQRVAIARAIVNEPEILLLDEPLGALDLKMRQDMQIELKEMHKKLGITFIYVTHDQEEALTMSDTIVIMKGGEIQQIGTPTDIYNEPVNAFVANFVGESNIYNATMAGKLKVKFLGKVFDCVDDFPVNEKVDVVVRPEDVKISDDLDAYKNDLHGKIISKVFNGVHYQYIILVGKNEVECRTTKDFPDGSEVAITVAAQDIQIMKKEYTKNVYTDAWIDKNNKLVIGDDTFDVDVTQLLPGSHVDEQLYLISKDGKKYDLDDADVIAEFGLDQVEIIDGEDNGNANGTIISVVYEGDHYSVLIRTEEEEDYVVDTPYTWNVGDIVSVKVDPKNIKLSLKGGIEKYERE
;
A
#
# COMPACT_ATOMS: atom_id res chain seq x y z
N MET A 1 26.06 6.59 -6.24
CA MET A 1 25.27 6.45 -5.02
C MET A 1 26.23 6.15 -3.87
N ALA A 2 26.24 6.97 -2.82
CA ALA A 2 27.03 6.68 -1.62
C ALA A 2 26.48 5.39 -0.97
N LYS A 3 27.35 4.42 -0.65
CA LYS A 3 26.99 3.27 0.17
C LYS A 3 26.43 3.82 1.48
N LYS A 4 25.12 3.59 1.75
CA LYS A 4 24.61 3.78 3.11
C LYS A 4 25.37 2.81 4.02
N GLU A 5 26.17 3.35 4.92
CA GLU A 5 26.81 2.55 5.96
C GLU A 5 25.69 1.83 6.73
N ASN A 6 25.75 0.49 6.83
CA ASN A 6 24.81 -0.44 7.47
C ASN A 6 23.63 -1.00 6.62
N CYS A 7 23.52 -0.81 5.33
CA CYS A 7 22.51 -1.52 4.53
C CYS A 7 22.85 -3.03 4.49
N ILE A 8 21.92 -3.87 4.96
CA ILE A 8 22.07 -5.32 4.93
C ILE A 8 21.51 -5.92 3.64
N ILE A 9 20.32 -5.45 3.21
CA ILE A 9 19.68 -5.90 1.97
C ILE A 9 19.20 -4.70 1.17
N SER A 10 19.40 -4.76 -0.17
CA SER A 10 18.98 -3.74 -1.12
C SER A 10 18.25 -4.40 -2.28
N LEU A 11 17.00 -4.00 -2.51
CA LEU A 11 16.23 -4.34 -3.69
C LEU A 11 16.35 -3.17 -4.67
N GLN A 12 16.70 -3.45 -5.92
CA GLN A 12 17.01 -2.43 -6.94
C GLN A 12 16.23 -2.72 -8.21
N GLY A 13 15.16 -1.96 -8.47
CA GLY A 13 14.31 -2.10 -9.63
C GLY A 13 13.71 -3.51 -9.75
N VAL A 14 13.29 -4.10 -8.62
CA VAL A 14 12.83 -5.49 -8.59
C VAL A 14 11.41 -5.56 -9.15
N THR A 15 11.26 -6.25 -10.28
CA THR A 15 9.98 -6.49 -10.94
C THR A 15 9.70 -7.99 -11.04
N LYS A 16 8.45 -8.41 -10.81
CA LYS A 16 8.00 -9.79 -10.95
C LYS A 16 6.72 -9.87 -11.76
N VAL A 17 6.80 -10.61 -12.86
CA VAL A 17 5.68 -10.91 -13.75
C VAL A 17 5.36 -12.39 -13.68
N PHE A 18 4.08 -12.76 -13.57
CA PHE A 18 3.54 -14.11 -13.70
C PHE A 18 2.50 -14.12 -14.81
N ASP A 19 2.69 -14.97 -15.80
CA ASP A 19 1.75 -15.18 -16.91
C ASP A 19 1.24 -13.88 -17.58
N GLY A 20 2.15 -12.88 -17.71
CA GLY A 20 1.84 -11.57 -18.28
C GLY A 20 1.34 -10.53 -17.27
N THR A 21 1.01 -10.92 -16.04
CA THR A 21 0.54 -10.00 -14.99
C THR A 21 1.71 -9.56 -14.11
N THR A 22 1.92 -8.25 -13.98
CA THR A 22 2.91 -7.67 -13.07
C THR A 22 2.38 -7.68 -11.64
N VAL A 23 3.06 -8.41 -10.76
CA VAL A 23 2.68 -8.57 -9.34
C VAL A 23 3.52 -7.70 -8.42
N VAL A 24 4.76 -7.39 -8.81
CA VAL A 24 5.67 -6.45 -8.15
C VAL A 24 6.31 -5.63 -9.25
N ASP A 25 6.27 -4.30 -9.12
CA ASP A 25 6.77 -3.37 -10.12
C ASP A 25 7.80 -2.39 -9.54
N ASP A 26 8.93 -2.26 -10.22
CA ASP A 26 10.06 -1.35 -9.89
C ASP A 26 10.33 -1.16 -8.38
N PHE A 27 10.33 -2.27 -7.63
CA PHE A 27 10.45 -2.23 -6.18
C PHE A 27 11.87 -1.87 -5.74
N ASN A 28 12.03 -0.72 -5.09
CA ASN A 28 13.30 -0.16 -4.65
C ASN A 28 13.31 0.05 -3.14
N LEU A 29 14.14 -0.70 -2.38
CA LEU A 29 14.17 -0.65 -0.93
C LEU A 29 15.55 -1.00 -0.39
N ASP A 30 16.07 -0.15 0.53
CA ASP A 30 17.26 -0.43 1.33
C ASP A 30 16.86 -0.70 2.78
N ILE A 31 17.24 -1.85 3.34
CA ILE A 31 16.98 -2.24 4.73
C ILE A 31 18.27 -2.22 5.52
N THR A 32 18.23 -1.60 6.70
CA THR A 32 19.36 -1.46 7.62
C THR A 32 19.53 -2.72 8.48
N LYS A 33 20.75 -3.05 8.83
CA LYS A 33 21.05 -4.18 9.70
C LYS A 33 20.44 -4.00 11.10
N GLY A 34 19.74 -5.03 11.58
CA GLY A 34 19.09 -5.03 12.88
C GLY A 34 17.75 -4.30 12.93
N GLU A 35 17.21 -3.90 11.79
CA GLU A 35 15.93 -3.21 11.65
C GLU A 35 14.76 -4.19 11.61
N PHE A 36 13.61 -3.80 12.18
CA PHE A 36 12.34 -4.50 12.03
C PHE A 36 11.51 -3.79 10.94
N VAL A 37 11.48 -4.35 9.74
CA VAL A 37 10.76 -3.79 8.58
C VAL A 37 9.49 -4.56 8.32
N THR A 38 8.37 -3.87 8.17
CA THR A 38 7.09 -4.50 7.84
C THR A 38 6.61 -4.10 6.45
N PHE A 39 6.28 -5.09 5.61
CA PHE A 39 5.52 -4.89 4.37
C PHE A 39 4.04 -4.97 4.70
N LEU A 40 3.33 -3.87 4.54
CA LEU A 40 1.92 -3.71 4.86
C LEU A 40 1.13 -3.34 3.60
N GLY A 41 -0.05 -3.92 3.41
CA GLY A 41 -0.90 -3.62 2.26
C GLY A 41 -2.04 -4.62 2.11
N PRO A 42 -3.00 -4.39 1.21
CA PRO A 42 -4.12 -5.29 0.96
C PRO A 42 -3.67 -6.64 0.42
N SER A 43 -4.59 -7.60 0.40
CA SER A 43 -4.33 -8.93 -0.18
C SER A 43 -4.02 -8.80 -1.67
N GLY A 44 -3.02 -9.56 -2.15
CA GLY A 44 -2.64 -9.57 -3.57
C GLY A 44 -1.68 -8.45 -4.01
N CYS A 45 -1.31 -7.48 -3.16
CA CYS A 45 -0.42 -6.37 -3.54
C CYS A 45 1.08 -6.71 -3.64
N GLY A 46 1.47 -7.99 -3.68
CA GLY A 46 2.86 -8.41 -3.92
C GLY A 46 3.73 -8.66 -2.68
N LYS A 47 3.27 -8.45 -1.44
CA LYS A 47 4.08 -8.61 -0.20
C LYS A 47 4.77 -9.97 -0.08
N THR A 48 3.98 -11.05 -0.07
CA THR A 48 4.50 -12.41 0.02
C THR A 48 5.39 -12.77 -1.18
N THR A 49 5.08 -12.26 -2.38
CA THR A 49 5.94 -12.45 -3.57
C THR A 49 7.29 -11.78 -3.38
N THR A 50 7.32 -10.55 -2.88
CA THR A 50 8.57 -9.84 -2.56
C THR A 50 9.38 -10.58 -1.49
N LEU A 51 8.71 -11.03 -0.41
CA LEU A 51 9.34 -11.84 0.62
C LEU A 51 9.94 -13.14 0.04
N ARG A 52 9.22 -13.84 -0.85
CA ARG A 52 9.70 -15.07 -1.52
C ARG A 52 10.88 -14.82 -2.44
N MET A 53 10.96 -13.65 -3.10
CA MET A 53 12.13 -13.26 -3.89
C MET A 53 13.35 -13.01 -2.99
N ILE A 54 13.18 -12.35 -1.85
CA ILE A 54 14.23 -12.16 -0.84
C ILE A 54 14.72 -13.53 -0.30
N ALA A 55 13.78 -14.44 -0.02
CA ALA A 55 14.10 -15.80 0.45
C ALA A 55 14.79 -16.67 -0.62
N GLY A 56 14.62 -16.33 -1.92
CA GLY A 56 15.12 -17.12 -3.05
C GLY A 56 14.21 -18.26 -3.50
N PHE A 57 12.95 -18.27 -3.06
CA PHE A 57 11.92 -19.21 -3.57
C PHE A 57 11.35 -18.76 -4.91
N GLU A 58 11.43 -17.46 -5.21
CA GLU A 58 11.09 -16.86 -6.49
C GLU A 58 12.29 -16.07 -7.02
N THR A 59 12.43 -16.01 -8.34
CA THR A 59 13.45 -15.19 -8.99
C THR A 59 12.75 -13.96 -9.58
N PRO A 60 13.26 -12.74 -9.35
CA PRO A 60 12.76 -11.54 -10.04
C PRO A 60 12.79 -11.72 -11.56
N THR A 61 11.83 -11.11 -12.26
CA THR A 61 11.84 -11.00 -13.72
C THR A 61 12.88 -9.97 -14.15
N GLU A 62 12.93 -8.84 -13.43
CA GLU A 62 13.90 -7.77 -13.61
C GLU A 62 14.46 -7.29 -12.27
N GLY A 63 15.53 -6.49 -12.31
CA GLY A 63 16.16 -5.94 -11.14
C GLY A 63 17.12 -6.88 -10.42
N LYS A 64 17.55 -6.47 -9.21
CA LYS A 64 18.55 -7.18 -8.40
C LYS A 64 18.25 -7.13 -6.93
N ILE A 65 18.65 -8.18 -6.22
CA ILE A 65 18.62 -8.26 -4.75
C ILE A 65 20.06 -8.43 -4.26
N LEU A 66 20.52 -7.46 -3.47
CA LEU A 66 21.87 -7.46 -2.90
C LEU A 66 21.79 -7.74 -1.41
N LEU A 67 22.64 -8.62 -0.89
CA LEU A 67 22.85 -8.88 0.54
C LEU A 67 24.30 -8.52 0.90
N ASN A 68 24.48 -7.61 1.85
CA ASN A 68 25.79 -7.06 2.21
C ASN A 68 26.59 -6.53 0.97
N GLY A 69 25.87 -6.10 -0.09
CA GLY A 69 26.42 -5.62 -1.34
C GLY A 69 26.75 -6.72 -2.37
N GLU A 70 26.53 -7.99 -2.04
CA GLU A 70 26.68 -9.12 -2.97
C GLU A 70 25.35 -9.48 -3.62
N ASP A 71 25.35 -9.71 -4.93
CA ASP A 71 24.16 -10.09 -5.69
C ASP A 71 23.72 -11.52 -5.34
N ILE A 72 22.57 -11.64 -4.70
CA ILE A 72 21.95 -12.92 -4.34
C ILE A 72 20.77 -13.31 -5.22
N THR A 73 20.47 -12.55 -6.27
CA THR A 73 19.27 -12.71 -7.11
C THR A 73 19.07 -14.15 -7.60
N LYS A 74 20.15 -14.83 -7.98
CA LYS A 74 20.14 -16.22 -8.49
C LYS A 74 20.65 -17.25 -7.49
N ILE A 75 20.98 -16.85 -6.25
CA ILE A 75 21.44 -17.76 -5.20
C ILE A 75 20.24 -18.54 -4.65
N PRO A 76 20.29 -19.88 -4.60
CA PRO A 76 19.17 -20.68 -4.09
C PRO A 76 18.97 -20.48 -2.58
N PRO A 77 17.75 -20.74 -2.03
CA PRO A 77 17.39 -20.46 -0.63
C PRO A 77 18.37 -21.05 0.40
N TYR A 78 18.78 -22.29 0.21
CA TYR A 78 19.65 -23.00 1.17
C TYR A 78 21.09 -22.46 1.27
N GLN A 79 21.49 -21.57 0.37
CA GLN A 79 22.79 -20.89 0.38
C GLN A 79 22.71 -19.45 0.91
N ARG A 80 21.49 -18.93 1.12
CA ARG A 80 21.30 -17.59 1.68
C ARG A 80 21.33 -17.63 3.19
N PRO A 81 22.01 -16.71 3.89
CA PRO A 81 21.95 -16.62 5.37
C PRO A 81 20.64 -15.99 5.84
N ILE A 82 19.52 -16.44 5.28
CA ILE A 82 18.17 -15.95 5.46
C ILE A 82 17.29 -17.14 5.80
N ASN A 83 16.47 -17.03 6.85
CA ASN A 83 15.50 -18.05 7.20
C ASN A 83 14.07 -17.48 7.17
N THR A 84 13.09 -18.35 6.89
CA THR A 84 11.67 -17.98 6.77
C THR A 84 10.83 -18.75 7.77
N VAL A 85 9.93 -18.05 8.47
CA VAL A 85 8.79 -18.60 9.21
C VAL A 85 7.56 -18.42 8.37
N PHE A 86 6.89 -19.54 8.02
CA PHE A 86 5.72 -19.55 7.17
C PHE A 86 4.42 -19.37 7.99
N GLN A 87 3.36 -18.89 7.37
CA GLN A 87 2.04 -18.62 7.97
C GLN A 87 1.46 -19.81 8.76
N ARG A 88 1.69 -21.05 8.32
CA ARG A 88 1.25 -22.28 9.01
C ARG A 88 2.37 -22.96 9.82
N TYR A 89 3.42 -22.23 10.19
CA TYR A 89 4.59 -22.67 10.98
C TYR A 89 5.39 -23.82 10.36
N ALA A 90 4.78 -24.69 9.57
CA ALA A 90 5.39 -25.84 8.89
C ALA A 90 6.27 -26.72 9.82
N LEU A 91 5.86 -26.91 11.08
CA LEU A 91 6.52 -27.79 12.01
C LEU A 91 6.41 -29.25 11.56
N PHE A 92 7.43 -30.05 11.87
CA PHE A 92 7.42 -31.48 11.58
C PHE A 92 6.57 -32.20 12.63
N PRO A 93 5.40 -32.76 12.26
CA PRO A 93 4.44 -33.27 13.24
C PRO A 93 4.89 -34.55 13.96
N TYR A 94 5.88 -35.25 13.41
CA TYR A 94 6.43 -36.49 13.97
C TYR A 94 7.68 -36.29 14.81
N LEU A 95 8.12 -35.02 15.00
CA LEU A 95 9.26 -34.67 15.80
C LEU A 95 8.80 -33.89 17.03
N ASP A 96 9.46 -34.07 18.15
CA ASP A 96 9.26 -33.23 19.34
C ASP A 96 9.81 -31.81 19.13
N VAL A 97 9.70 -30.97 20.13
CA VAL A 97 10.19 -29.59 20.11
C VAL A 97 11.68 -29.52 19.82
N TYR A 98 12.46 -30.32 20.56
CA TYR A 98 13.92 -30.37 20.41
C TYR A 98 14.34 -30.79 19.00
N ASP A 99 13.76 -31.85 18.49
CA ASP A 99 14.12 -32.39 17.17
C ASP A 99 13.65 -31.50 16.03
N ASN A 100 12.52 -30.76 16.18
CA ASN A 100 12.12 -29.72 15.25
C ASN A 100 13.18 -28.63 15.13
N ILE A 101 13.70 -28.14 16.26
CA ILE A 101 14.72 -27.08 16.28
C ILE A 101 16.07 -27.64 15.80
N ALA A 102 16.45 -28.82 16.22
CA ALA A 102 17.72 -29.45 15.87
C ALA A 102 17.81 -29.88 14.39
N PHE A 103 16.70 -30.01 13.69
CA PHE A 103 16.63 -30.62 12.36
C PHE A 103 17.64 -30.05 11.38
N GLY A 104 17.67 -28.72 11.22
CA GLY A 104 18.62 -28.06 10.34
C GLY A 104 20.09 -28.23 10.76
N LEU A 105 20.34 -28.21 12.06
CA LEU A 105 21.69 -28.39 12.60
C LEU A 105 22.26 -29.78 12.34
N LYS A 106 21.43 -30.84 12.41
CA LYS A 106 21.80 -32.22 12.11
C LYS A 106 22.30 -32.42 10.67
N LEU A 107 21.78 -31.59 9.74
CA LEU A 107 22.16 -31.63 8.32
C LEU A 107 23.33 -30.70 7.97
N LYS A 108 23.59 -29.70 8.81
CA LYS A 108 24.58 -28.65 8.55
C LYS A 108 26.01 -29.22 8.65
N LYS A 109 26.84 -28.91 7.64
CA LYS A 109 28.26 -29.14 7.66
C LYS A 109 28.99 -27.83 7.93
N ILE A 110 29.87 -27.82 8.91
CA ILE A 110 30.70 -26.67 9.26
C ILE A 110 32.13 -26.89 8.78
N PRO A 111 32.80 -25.83 8.27
CA PRO A 111 34.20 -25.91 7.90
C PRO A 111 35.07 -26.01 9.17
N TYR A 112 36.18 -26.77 9.09
CA TYR A 112 37.23 -26.78 10.09
C TYR A 112 38.60 -26.85 9.43
N GLU A 113 39.61 -26.25 10.07
CA GLU A 113 40.99 -26.36 9.61
C GLU A 113 41.52 -27.75 9.88
N ALA A 114 42.07 -28.40 8.87
CA ALA A 114 42.78 -29.68 8.97
C ALA A 114 44.16 -29.58 8.28
N THR A 115 45.10 -30.41 8.67
CA THR A 115 46.37 -30.50 7.98
C THR A 115 46.36 -31.70 7.04
N ASP A 116 46.75 -31.50 5.80
CA ASP A 116 46.86 -32.56 4.81
C ASP A 116 48.10 -33.43 5.07
N LYS A 117 48.25 -34.53 4.34
CA LYS A 117 49.39 -35.45 4.47
C LYS A 117 50.74 -34.81 4.14
N LYS A 118 50.73 -33.59 3.54
CA LYS A 118 51.93 -32.83 3.16
C LYS A 118 52.25 -31.67 4.09
N GLY A 119 51.47 -31.53 5.19
CA GLY A 119 51.64 -30.46 6.18
C GLY A 119 50.93 -29.15 5.84
N ASN A 120 50.14 -29.05 4.76
CA ASN A 120 49.43 -27.83 4.38
C ASN A 120 48.11 -27.71 5.13
N LYS A 121 47.72 -26.49 5.54
CA LYS A 121 46.39 -26.21 6.07
C LYS A 121 45.36 -26.34 4.94
N VAL A 122 44.32 -27.15 5.16
CA VAL A 122 43.20 -27.38 4.25
C VAL A 122 41.90 -27.25 5.01
N THR A 123 40.90 -26.65 4.39
CA THR A 123 39.54 -26.59 4.96
C THR A 123 38.82 -27.89 4.66
N LYS A 124 38.38 -28.59 5.71
CA LYS A 124 37.49 -29.77 5.63
C LYS A 124 36.13 -29.44 6.25
N TYR A 125 35.15 -30.27 5.96
CA TYR A 125 33.80 -30.12 6.49
C TYR A 125 33.41 -31.30 7.38
N ARG A 126 32.75 -31.01 8.51
CA ARG A 126 32.17 -32.01 9.40
C ARG A 126 30.75 -31.63 9.81
N HIS A 127 29.97 -32.60 10.27
CA HIS A 127 28.72 -32.30 10.97
C HIS A 127 29.02 -31.76 12.38
N LEU A 128 28.05 -31.06 12.95
CA LEU A 128 28.05 -30.66 14.35
C LEU A 128 28.03 -31.89 15.24
N THR A 129 28.69 -31.84 16.39
CA THR A 129 28.60 -32.89 17.42
C THR A 129 27.28 -32.79 18.17
N ALA A 130 26.84 -33.84 18.85
CA ALA A 130 25.62 -33.81 19.68
C ALA A 130 25.67 -32.70 20.73
N GLU A 131 26.81 -32.49 21.37
CA GLU A 131 27.00 -31.42 22.35
C GLU A 131 26.89 -30.01 21.76
N GLU A 132 27.44 -29.79 20.54
CA GLU A 132 27.30 -28.51 19.81
C GLU A 132 25.86 -28.24 19.40
N ILE A 133 25.11 -29.27 19.00
CA ILE A 133 23.68 -29.19 18.67
C ILE A 133 22.90 -28.85 19.92
N ASP A 134 23.10 -29.59 21.00
CA ASP A 134 22.38 -29.40 22.26
C ASP A 134 22.53 -27.96 22.77
N LYS A 135 23.77 -27.47 22.84
CA LYS A 135 24.05 -26.09 23.26
C LYS A 135 23.28 -25.05 22.43
N LYS A 136 23.20 -25.24 21.09
CA LYS A 136 22.48 -24.31 20.20
C LYS A 136 20.97 -24.41 20.37
N VAL A 137 20.43 -25.62 20.49
CA VAL A 137 19.00 -25.86 20.71
C VAL A 137 18.55 -25.30 22.04
N MET A 138 19.25 -25.57 23.13
CA MET A 138 18.92 -25.04 24.45
C MET A 138 19.02 -23.51 24.50
N HIS A 139 19.99 -22.93 23.78
CA HIS A 139 20.05 -21.48 23.64
C HIS A 139 18.84 -20.92 22.90
N ALA A 140 18.42 -21.54 21.76
CA ALA A 140 17.25 -21.12 21.02
C ALA A 140 15.96 -21.26 21.86
N LEU A 141 15.80 -22.35 22.60
CA LEU A 141 14.68 -22.56 23.53
C LEU A 141 14.62 -21.46 24.61
N LYS A 142 15.78 -21.07 25.15
CA LYS A 142 15.88 -19.98 26.12
C LYS A 142 15.46 -18.62 25.54
N VAL A 143 15.76 -18.36 24.29
CA VAL A 143 15.37 -17.10 23.62
C VAL A 143 13.84 -16.98 23.51
N ILE A 144 13.15 -18.13 23.36
CA ILE A 144 11.67 -18.19 23.20
C ILE A 144 10.93 -18.57 24.48
N ASP A 145 11.62 -18.65 25.61
CA ASP A 145 11.10 -19.01 26.94
C ASP A 145 10.31 -20.35 26.96
N LEU A 146 10.91 -21.43 26.35
CA LEU A 146 10.32 -22.78 26.26
C LEU A 146 11.29 -23.89 26.66
N GLU A 147 12.25 -23.63 27.55
CA GLU A 147 13.28 -24.59 27.97
C GLU A 147 12.71 -25.86 28.56
N ASP A 148 11.59 -25.79 29.29
CA ASP A 148 10.96 -26.93 29.97
C ASP A 148 10.08 -27.79 29.04
N LEU A 149 9.98 -27.42 27.76
CA LEU A 149 9.09 -28.07 26.78
C LEU A 149 9.85 -28.85 25.68
N GLU A 150 11.19 -29.02 25.81
CA GLU A 150 12.03 -29.58 24.75
C GLU A 150 11.61 -30.98 24.29
N ASN A 151 11.08 -31.81 25.18
CA ASN A 151 10.66 -33.19 24.89
C ASN A 151 9.16 -33.32 24.60
N ARG A 152 8.42 -32.18 24.42
CA ARG A 152 6.98 -32.22 24.15
C ARG A 152 6.67 -32.50 22.69
N ASP A 153 5.59 -33.22 22.49
CA ASP A 153 4.97 -33.39 21.17
C ASP A 153 4.38 -32.06 20.70
N ILE A 154 4.66 -31.69 19.45
CA ILE A 154 4.19 -30.46 18.82
C ILE A 154 2.66 -30.33 18.85
N SER A 155 1.94 -31.45 18.71
CA SER A 155 0.46 -31.47 18.70
C SER A 155 -0.17 -31.08 20.04
N THR A 156 0.60 -31.14 21.13
CA THR A 156 0.15 -30.78 22.48
C THR A 156 0.37 -29.30 22.82
N LEU A 157 1.01 -28.55 21.93
CA LEU A 157 1.34 -27.14 22.11
C LEU A 157 0.20 -26.23 21.66
N SER A 158 0.03 -25.09 22.34
CA SER A 158 -0.83 -24.02 21.85
C SER A 158 -0.29 -23.40 20.54
N GLY A 159 -1.14 -22.71 19.78
CA GLY A 159 -0.72 -22.03 18.54
C GLY A 159 0.46 -21.06 18.74
N GLY A 160 0.45 -20.26 19.81
CA GLY A 160 1.57 -19.37 20.13
C GLY A 160 2.86 -20.12 20.52
N GLN A 161 2.75 -21.27 21.22
CA GLN A 161 3.91 -22.12 21.50
C GLN A 161 4.47 -22.75 20.21
N GLN A 162 3.60 -23.24 19.30
CA GLN A 162 4.02 -23.77 18.01
C GLN A 162 4.74 -22.70 17.18
N GLN A 163 4.25 -21.48 17.17
CA GLN A 163 4.89 -20.35 16.51
C GLN A 163 6.28 -20.08 17.08
N ARG A 164 6.41 -20.00 18.40
CA ARG A 164 7.71 -19.83 19.07
C ARG A 164 8.69 -20.94 18.69
N VAL A 165 8.27 -22.19 18.65
CA VAL A 165 9.10 -23.30 18.17
C VAL A 165 9.53 -23.11 16.71
N ALA A 166 8.65 -22.62 15.82
CA ALA A 166 9.00 -22.33 14.44
C ALA A 166 10.05 -21.21 14.33
N ILE A 167 9.93 -20.18 15.17
CA ILE A 167 10.93 -19.11 15.26
C ILE A 167 12.26 -19.66 15.78
N ALA A 168 12.26 -20.48 16.87
CA ALA A 168 13.46 -21.10 17.39
C ALA A 168 14.18 -21.96 16.33
N ARG A 169 13.42 -22.74 15.55
CA ARG A 169 13.94 -23.50 14.41
C ARG A 169 14.58 -22.62 13.36
N ALA A 170 14.03 -21.44 13.13
CA ALA A 170 14.56 -20.49 12.17
C ALA A 170 15.84 -19.80 12.68
N ILE A 171 15.88 -19.38 13.95
CA ILE A 171 17.02 -18.64 14.52
C ILE A 171 18.20 -19.53 14.93
N VAL A 172 17.99 -20.84 15.17
CA VAL A 172 19.05 -21.75 15.66
C VAL A 172 20.26 -21.85 14.71
N ASN A 173 20.05 -21.55 13.43
CA ASN A 173 21.09 -21.49 12.41
C ASN A 173 21.83 -20.15 12.36
N GLU A 174 21.47 -19.19 13.22
CA GLU A 174 22.06 -17.85 13.32
C GLU A 174 21.99 -17.11 11.96
N PRO A 175 20.77 -16.88 11.40
CA PRO A 175 20.63 -16.17 10.15
C PRO A 175 20.93 -14.67 10.34
N GLU A 176 21.28 -13.98 9.27
CA GLU A 176 21.42 -12.51 9.27
C GLU A 176 20.06 -11.82 9.16
N ILE A 177 19.10 -12.46 8.49
CA ILE A 177 17.74 -11.96 8.27
C ILE A 177 16.73 -13.07 8.59
N LEU A 178 15.68 -12.72 9.33
CA LEU A 178 14.51 -13.54 9.58
C LEU A 178 13.31 -12.98 8.82
N LEU A 179 12.73 -13.78 7.94
CA LEU A 179 11.51 -13.47 7.19
C LEU A 179 10.31 -14.10 7.89
N LEU A 180 9.24 -13.33 8.06
CA LEU A 180 8.02 -13.72 8.75
C LEU A 180 6.82 -13.42 7.83
N ASP A 181 6.16 -14.47 7.32
CA ASP A 181 5.03 -14.35 6.39
C ASP A 181 3.72 -14.59 7.15
N GLU A 182 3.01 -13.52 7.50
CA GLU A 182 1.75 -13.48 8.26
C GLU A 182 1.75 -14.42 9.49
N PRO A 183 2.78 -14.39 10.36
CA PRO A 183 2.94 -15.41 11.39
C PRO A 183 1.86 -15.38 12.48
N LEU A 184 1.17 -14.24 12.68
CA LEU A 184 0.13 -14.07 13.70
C LEU A 184 -1.30 -14.30 13.17
N GLY A 185 -1.48 -14.51 11.87
CA GLY A 185 -2.80 -14.59 11.22
C GLY A 185 -3.70 -15.73 11.72
N ALA A 186 -3.13 -16.79 12.32
CA ALA A 186 -3.87 -17.93 12.85
C ALA A 186 -4.26 -17.83 14.32
N LEU A 187 -3.87 -16.75 15.02
CA LEU A 187 -4.08 -16.54 16.46
C LEU A 187 -5.34 -15.71 16.74
N ASP A 188 -5.98 -15.96 17.87
CA ASP A 188 -7.02 -15.09 18.39
C ASP A 188 -6.46 -13.72 18.81
N LEU A 189 -7.33 -12.72 18.97
CA LEU A 189 -6.95 -11.33 19.23
C LEU A 189 -6.02 -11.19 20.46
N LYS A 190 -6.35 -11.83 21.59
CA LYS A 190 -5.55 -11.70 22.81
C LYS A 190 -4.18 -12.35 22.66
N MET A 191 -4.14 -13.56 22.11
CA MET A 191 -2.87 -14.24 21.84
C MET A 191 -2.02 -13.48 20.83
N ARG A 192 -2.64 -12.82 19.85
CA ARG A 192 -1.95 -11.99 18.86
C ARG A 192 -1.26 -10.80 19.53
N GLN A 193 -1.95 -10.07 20.40
CA GLN A 193 -1.38 -8.94 21.14
C GLN A 193 -0.21 -9.37 22.05
N ASP A 194 -0.35 -10.48 22.77
CA ASP A 194 0.73 -11.03 23.59
C ASP A 194 1.95 -11.39 22.71
N MET A 195 1.72 -12.03 21.57
CA MET A 195 2.78 -12.42 20.64
C MET A 195 3.47 -11.25 19.93
N GLN A 196 2.76 -10.12 19.67
CA GLN A 196 3.38 -8.90 19.13
C GLN A 196 4.46 -8.39 20.11
N ILE A 197 4.16 -8.32 21.41
CA ILE A 197 5.11 -7.90 22.45
C ILE A 197 6.29 -8.86 22.47
N GLU A 198 6.04 -10.17 22.50
CA GLU A 198 7.09 -11.19 22.53
C GLU A 198 8.00 -11.14 21.29
N LEU A 199 7.45 -10.96 20.09
CA LEU A 199 8.22 -10.83 18.85
C LEU A 199 9.14 -9.61 18.88
N LYS A 200 8.63 -8.47 19.36
CA LYS A 200 9.42 -7.24 19.49
C LYS A 200 10.57 -7.41 20.52
N GLU A 201 10.31 -8.12 21.62
CA GLU A 201 11.35 -8.45 22.59
C GLU A 201 12.39 -9.43 22.02
N MET A 202 11.95 -10.47 21.30
CA MET A 202 12.85 -11.41 20.62
C MET A 202 13.73 -10.69 19.60
N HIS A 203 13.18 -9.78 18.78
CA HIS A 203 13.95 -8.97 17.86
C HIS A 203 15.05 -8.19 18.58
N LYS A 204 14.72 -7.50 19.68
CA LYS A 204 15.70 -6.77 20.51
C LYS A 204 16.78 -7.67 21.12
N LYS A 205 16.40 -8.86 21.62
CA LYS A 205 17.33 -9.84 22.19
C LYS A 205 18.30 -10.41 21.15
N LEU A 206 17.81 -10.65 19.92
CA LEU A 206 18.58 -11.27 18.84
C LEU A 206 19.45 -10.26 18.08
N GLY A 207 19.00 -9.02 17.90
CA GLY A 207 19.71 -7.98 17.16
C GLY A 207 19.90 -8.27 15.66
N ILE A 208 19.14 -9.22 15.08
CA ILE A 208 19.15 -9.55 13.66
C ILE A 208 18.02 -8.80 12.94
N THR A 209 18.11 -8.67 11.62
CA THR A 209 17.10 -7.98 10.81
C THR A 209 15.85 -8.85 10.66
N PHE A 210 14.67 -8.26 10.92
CA PHE A 210 13.38 -8.88 10.66
C PHE A 210 12.71 -8.23 9.46
N ILE A 211 12.16 -9.05 8.54
CA ILE A 211 11.26 -8.60 7.49
C ILE A 211 9.93 -9.31 7.70
N TYR A 212 8.91 -8.54 8.00
CA TYR A 212 7.61 -9.00 8.42
C TYR A 212 6.56 -8.67 7.36
N VAL A 213 5.70 -9.61 7.02
CA VAL A 213 4.57 -9.39 6.11
C VAL A 213 3.27 -9.51 6.90
N THR A 214 2.41 -8.53 6.77
CA THR A 214 1.06 -8.56 7.34
C THR A 214 0.08 -7.71 6.52
N HIS A 215 -1.20 -7.93 6.73
CA HIS A 215 -2.28 -7.03 6.33
C HIS A 215 -2.92 -6.32 7.54
N ASP A 216 -2.45 -6.62 8.74
CA ASP A 216 -2.94 -6.04 10.00
C ASP A 216 -2.13 -4.76 10.33
N GLN A 217 -2.86 -3.64 10.41
CA GLN A 217 -2.29 -2.31 10.67
C GLN A 217 -1.73 -2.20 12.09
N GLU A 218 -2.42 -2.79 13.08
CA GLU A 218 -2.01 -2.75 14.49
C GLU A 218 -0.67 -3.45 14.66
N GLU A 219 -0.46 -4.61 14.01
CA GLU A 219 0.81 -5.32 13.99
C GLU A 219 1.95 -4.45 13.47
N ALA A 220 1.73 -3.82 12.30
CA ALA A 220 2.74 -2.98 11.66
C ALA A 220 3.09 -1.76 12.53
N LEU A 221 2.08 -1.04 13.04
CA LEU A 221 2.29 0.17 13.85
C LEU A 221 2.97 -0.13 15.19
N THR A 222 2.70 -1.31 15.79
CA THR A 222 3.20 -1.66 17.12
C THR A 222 4.63 -2.18 17.10
N MET A 223 4.99 -2.98 16.10
CA MET A 223 6.26 -3.73 16.11
C MET A 223 7.38 -3.10 15.31
N SER A 224 7.07 -2.37 14.23
CA SER A 224 8.05 -1.98 13.21
C SER A 224 8.92 -0.80 13.63
N ASP A 225 10.14 -0.77 13.10
CA ASP A 225 10.96 0.42 13.02
C ASP A 225 10.64 1.18 11.72
N THR A 226 10.43 0.45 10.62
CA THR A 226 10.04 0.98 9.31
C THR A 226 8.88 0.17 8.73
N ILE A 227 7.90 0.88 8.18
CA ILE A 227 6.76 0.31 7.45
C ILE A 227 6.90 0.65 5.97
N VAL A 228 6.68 -0.33 5.11
CA VAL A 228 6.59 -0.18 3.65
C VAL A 228 5.16 -0.48 3.24
N ILE A 229 4.41 0.56 2.86
CA ILE A 229 3.04 0.43 2.38
C ILE A 229 3.06 0.05 0.90
N MET A 230 2.35 -1.02 0.56
CA MET A 230 2.27 -1.55 -0.82
C MET A 230 0.83 -1.55 -1.33
N LYS A 231 0.65 -1.18 -2.61
CA LYS A 231 -0.61 -1.27 -3.35
C LYS A 231 -0.30 -1.62 -4.81
N GLY A 232 -1.01 -2.58 -5.39
CA GLY A 232 -0.89 -2.92 -6.83
C GLY A 232 0.52 -3.31 -7.29
N GLY A 233 1.36 -3.87 -6.42
CA GLY A 233 2.76 -4.22 -6.76
C GLY A 233 3.78 -3.13 -6.46
N GLU A 234 3.35 -1.91 -6.17
CA GLU A 234 4.19 -0.73 -5.96
C GLU A 234 4.29 -0.32 -4.49
N ILE A 235 5.36 0.42 -4.17
CA ILE A 235 5.53 1.08 -2.88
C ILE A 235 4.79 2.42 -2.90
N GLN A 236 3.85 2.60 -1.97
CA GLN A 236 3.13 3.86 -1.80
C GLN A 236 3.85 4.81 -0.85
N GLN A 237 4.32 4.28 0.28
CA GLN A 237 5.06 5.07 1.28
C GLN A 237 6.02 4.18 2.08
N ILE A 238 7.16 4.75 2.46
CA ILE A 238 8.10 4.18 3.43
C ILE A 238 8.29 5.19 4.54
N GLY A 239 8.19 4.76 5.79
CA GLY A 239 8.38 5.65 6.94
C GLY A 239 8.34 4.91 8.27
N THR A 240 8.57 5.65 9.36
CA THR A 240 8.32 5.12 10.71
C THR A 240 6.82 4.94 10.93
N PRO A 241 6.38 4.13 11.92
CA PRO A 241 4.97 4.03 12.28
C PRO A 241 4.29 5.39 12.49
N THR A 242 4.99 6.32 13.13
CA THR A 242 4.49 7.67 13.40
C THR A 242 4.32 8.47 12.11
N ASP A 243 5.29 8.42 11.19
CA ASP A 243 5.22 9.13 9.91
C ASP A 243 4.07 8.60 9.05
N ILE A 244 3.94 7.27 8.98
CA ILE A 244 2.88 6.61 8.20
C ILE A 244 1.48 6.96 8.70
N TYR A 245 1.30 7.06 10.04
CA TYR A 245 0.01 7.37 10.65
C TYR A 245 -0.33 8.87 10.59
N ASN A 246 0.64 9.73 10.94
CA ASN A 246 0.42 11.16 11.07
C ASN A 246 0.63 11.94 9.76
N GLU A 247 1.49 11.45 8.86
CA GLU A 247 1.88 12.13 7.61
C GLU A 247 1.67 11.22 6.39
N PRO A 248 0.44 10.73 6.14
CA PRO A 248 0.17 9.90 4.96
C PRO A 248 0.37 10.72 3.68
N VAL A 249 1.02 10.12 2.68
CA VAL A 249 1.33 10.83 1.42
C VAL A 249 0.12 10.97 0.50
N ASN A 250 -0.90 10.10 0.65
CA ASN A 250 -2.12 10.11 -0.14
C ASN A 250 -3.31 9.52 0.64
N ALA A 251 -4.51 9.68 0.08
CA ALA A 251 -5.77 9.22 0.66
C ALA A 251 -5.80 7.69 0.88
N PHE A 252 -5.15 6.91 0.00
CA PHE A 252 -5.05 5.47 0.18
C PHE A 252 -4.29 5.12 1.46
N VAL A 253 -3.11 5.69 1.67
CA VAL A 253 -2.31 5.43 2.90
C VAL A 253 -3.08 5.87 4.13
N ALA A 254 -3.70 7.05 4.10
CA ALA A 254 -4.50 7.58 5.21
C ALA A 254 -5.62 6.62 5.64
N ASN A 255 -6.42 6.14 4.67
CA ASN A 255 -7.53 5.21 4.93
C ASN A 255 -7.06 3.79 5.26
N PHE A 256 -5.93 3.38 4.67
CA PHE A 256 -5.43 2.02 4.87
C PHE A 256 -4.80 1.83 6.24
N VAL A 257 -4.23 2.86 6.86
CA VAL A 257 -3.47 2.73 8.13
C VAL A 257 -4.31 3.08 9.36
N GLY A 258 -5.51 3.59 9.17
CA GLY A 258 -6.43 3.92 10.26
C GLY A 258 -7.68 4.60 9.74
N GLU A 259 -8.72 4.64 10.55
CA GLU A 259 -9.91 5.41 10.21
C GLU A 259 -9.56 6.89 10.09
N SER A 260 -10.09 7.55 9.06
CA SER A 260 -9.77 8.94 8.73
C SER A 260 -10.98 9.69 8.19
N ASN A 261 -11.13 10.92 8.61
CA ASN A 261 -11.96 11.87 7.89
C ASN A 261 -11.14 12.48 6.75
N ILE A 262 -11.51 12.23 5.52
CA ILE A 262 -10.85 12.82 4.33
C ILE A 262 -11.82 13.75 3.65
N TYR A 263 -11.37 14.97 3.32
CA TYR A 263 -12.20 15.99 2.70
C TYR A 263 -11.50 16.65 1.54
N ASN A 264 -12.21 16.86 0.44
CA ASN A 264 -11.81 17.77 -0.60
C ASN A 264 -11.64 19.18 -0.04
N ALA A 265 -10.51 19.80 -0.31
CA ALA A 265 -10.12 21.08 0.25
C ALA A 265 -9.46 21.98 -0.80
N THR A 266 -9.32 23.27 -0.44
CA THR A 266 -8.60 24.23 -1.25
C THR A 266 -7.79 25.14 -0.31
N MET A 267 -6.55 25.41 -0.66
CA MET A 267 -5.71 26.34 0.08
C MET A 267 -6.26 27.77 -0.05
N ALA A 268 -6.78 28.31 1.06
CA ALA A 268 -7.39 29.65 1.11
C ALA A 268 -6.37 30.77 1.28
N GLY A 269 -5.13 30.43 1.67
CA GLY A 269 -4.03 31.36 1.94
C GLY A 269 -2.84 30.61 2.54
N LYS A 270 -1.78 31.34 2.87
CA LYS A 270 -0.61 30.74 3.51
C LYS A 270 -1.01 30.13 4.85
N LEU A 271 -0.73 28.84 5.07
CA LEU A 271 -1.10 28.05 6.25
C LEU A 271 -2.60 28.13 6.59
N LYS A 272 -3.43 28.20 5.56
CA LYS A 272 -4.89 28.22 5.69
C LYS A 272 -5.54 27.35 4.64
N VAL A 273 -6.37 26.42 5.08
CA VAL A 273 -7.10 25.48 4.22
C VAL A 273 -8.61 25.66 4.40
N LYS A 274 -9.36 25.55 3.32
CA LYS A 274 -10.83 25.62 3.33
C LYS A 274 -11.40 24.22 3.04
N PHE A 275 -12.12 23.66 4.02
CA PHE A 275 -12.90 22.43 3.90
C PHE A 275 -14.17 22.52 4.76
N LEU A 276 -15.16 21.67 4.56
CA LEU A 276 -16.47 21.72 5.25
C LEU A 276 -17.12 23.13 5.22
N GLY A 277 -16.85 23.91 4.18
CA GLY A 277 -17.37 25.28 4.02
C GLY A 277 -16.70 26.35 4.89
N LYS A 278 -15.73 26.00 5.74
CA LYS A 278 -15.02 26.92 6.66
C LYS A 278 -13.53 26.95 6.39
N VAL A 279 -12.84 27.99 6.89
CA VAL A 279 -11.39 28.14 6.78
C VAL A 279 -10.75 27.80 8.11
N PHE A 280 -9.76 26.92 8.06
CA PHE A 280 -8.97 26.46 9.22
C PHE A 280 -7.52 26.90 9.04
N ASP A 281 -6.84 27.15 10.17
CA ASP A 281 -5.39 27.24 10.18
C ASP A 281 -4.79 25.83 10.06
N CYS A 282 -3.67 25.68 9.35
CA CYS A 282 -2.92 24.43 9.19
C CYS A 282 -1.43 24.70 9.31
N VAL A 283 -0.62 23.63 9.34
CA VAL A 283 0.85 23.74 9.43
C VAL A 283 1.54 23.54 8.09
N ASP A 284 0.88 22.93 7.12
CA ASP A 284 1.40 22.65 5.80
C ASP A 284 1.26 23.85 4.87
N ASP A 285 2.29 24.10 4.06
CA ASP A 285 2.34 25.22 3.12
C ASP A 285 2.26 24.72 1.67
N PHE A 286 1.09 24.89 1.07
CA PHE A 286 0.81 24.61 -0.33
C PHE A 286 0.45 25.91 -1.08
N PRO A 287 0.59 25.95 -2.42
CA PRO A 287 0.19 27.11 -3.22
C PRO A 287 -1.26 27.54 -2.97
N VAL A 288 -1.51 28.83 -2.91
CA VAL A 288 -2.86 29.38 -2.73
C VAL A 288 -3.75 28.96 -3.92
N ASN A 289 -5.00 28.55 -3.65
CA ASN A 289 -5.98 28.01 -4.57
C ASN A 289 -5.64 26.59 -5.10
N GLU A 290 -4.60 25.94 -4.59
CA GLU A 290 -4.35 24.53 -4.91
C GLU A 290 -5.46 23.66 -4.31
N LYS A 291 -5.96 22.71 -5.10
CA LYS A 291 -6.87 21.66 -4.65
C LYS A 291 -6.05 20.58 -3.93
N VAL A 292 -6.45 20.26 -2.72
CA VAL A 292 -5.75 19.35 -1.82
C VAL A 292 -6.76 18.44 -1.14
N ASP A 293 -6.29 17.34 -0.56
CA ASP A 293 -7.07 16.53 0.37
C ASP A 293 -6.64 16.87 1.81
N VAL A 294 -7.63 17.02 2.68
CA VAL A 294 -7.43 17.19 4.12
C VAL A 294 -7.74 15.89 4.81
N VAL A 295 -6.81 15.43 5.65
CA VAL A 295 -7.01 14.28 6.55
C VAL A 295 -7.09 14.77 7.98
N VAL A 296 -8.09 14.29 8.71
CA VAL A 296 -8.27 14.51 10.14
C VAL A 296 -8.59 13.17 10.81
N ARG A 297 -7.83 12.80 11.83
CA ARG A 297 -8.12 11.57 12.58
C ARG A 297 -9.35 11.78 13.47
N PRO A 298 -10.22 10.76 13.64
CA PRO A 298 -11.44 10.89 14.47
C PRO A 298 -11.18 11.29 15.92
N GLU A 299 -10.06 10.90 16.49
CA GLU A 299 -9.61 11.28 17.84
C GLU A 299 -9.17 12.74 17.98
N ASP A 300 -8.82 13.39 16.89
CA ASP A 300 -8.36 14.78 16.85
C ASP A 300 -9.52 15.76 16.65
N VAL A 301 -10.69 15.26 16.26
CA VAL A 301 -11.91 16.05 16.16
C VAL A 301 -12.43 16.37 17.55
N LYS A 302 -12.53 17.65 17.89
CA LYS A 302 -13.05 18.15 19.18
C LYS A 302 -14.47 18.66 19.02
N ILE A 303 -15.35 18.20 19.90
CA ILE A 303 -16.77 18.59 19.92
C ILE A 303 -17.17 19.18 21.26
N SER A 304 -18.17 20.09 21.24
CA SER A 304 -18.73 20.75 22.41
C SER A 304 -20.25 20.92 22.26
N ASP A 305 -20.99 20.81 23.35
CA ASP A 305 -22.42 21.17 23.47
C ASP A 305 -22.63 22.70 23.56
N ASP A 306 -21.57 23.45 23.91
CA ASP A 306 -21.58 24.91 23.78
C ASP A 306 -21.27 25.25 22.31
N LEU A 307 -22.29 25.73 21.58
CA LEU A 307 -22.20 26.03 20.16
C LEU A 307 -21.25 27.21 19.85
N ASP A 308 -20.99 28.09 20.80
CA ASP A 308 -20.07 29.21 20.69
C ASP A 308 -18.62 28.85 21.14
N ALA A 309 -18.36 27.58 21.47
CA ALA A 309 -17.08 27.15 22.01
C ALA A 309 -15.88 27.41 21.11
N TYR A 310 -16.08 27.43 19.77
CA TYR A 310 -15.00 27.48 18.79
C TYR A 310 -15.16 28.63 17.78
N LYS A 311 -14.04 29.24 17.43
CA LYS A 311 -14.00 30.42 16.52
C LYS A 311 -14.35 30.12 15.07
N ASN A 312 -14.23 28.88 14.63
CA ASN A 312 -14.49 28.46 13.25
C ASN A 312 -15.98 28.40 12.92
N ASP A 313 -16.86 28.50 13.93
CA ASP A 313 -18.32 28.47 13.75
C ASP A 313 -18.79 27.26 12.91
N LEU A 314 -18.17 26.09 13.13
CA LEU A 314 -18.54 24.84 12.49
C LEU A 314 -19.44 24.04 13.43
N HIS A 315 -20.67 23.76 12.97
CA HIS A 315 -21.67 23.03 13.74
C HIS A 315 -22.16 21.82 12.97
N GLY A 316 -22.54 20.78 13.68
CA GLY A 316 -23.12 19.57 13.11
C GLY A 316 -24.08 18.88 14.07
N LYS A 317 -24.87 17.97 13.52
CA LYS A 317 -25.83 17.18 14.27
C LYS A 317 -25.32 15.76 14.41
N ILE A 318 -25.29 15.24 15.64
CA ILE A 318 -24.97 13.83 15.91
C ILE A 318 -26.06 12.95 15.29
N ILE A 319 -25.70 12.07 14.38
CA ILE A 319 -26.61 11.13 13.70
C ILE A 319 -26.37 9.68 14.10
N SER A 320 -25.21 9.38 14.69
CA SER A 320 -24.88 8.05 15.22
C SER A 320 -23.97 8.16 16.43
N LYS A 321 -24.19 7.28 17.41
CA LYS A 321 -23.42 7.17 18.65
C LYS A 321 -23.20 5.72 19.00
N VAL A 322 -21.96 5.30 19.13
CA VAL A 322 -21.57 3.95 19.55
C VAL A 322 -20.56 4.03 20.68
N PHE A 323 -20.76 3.27 21.76
CA PHE A 323 -19.78 3.13 22.83
C PHE A 323 -19.03 1.80 22.65
N ASN A 324 -17.71 1.86 22.50
CA ASN A 324 -16.87 0.67 22.27
C ASN A 324 -16.12 0.19 23.54
N GLY A 325 -16.55 0.60 24.72
CA GLY A 325 -15.95 0.21 26.00
C GLY A 325 -14.86 1.15 26.51
N VAL A 326 -14.26 1.97 25.67
CA VAL A 326 -13.20 2.93 26.02
C VAL A 326 -13.62 4.36 25.71
N HIS A 327 -14.17 4.60 24.53
CA HIS A 327 -14.61 5.90 24.04
C HIS A 327 -15.93 5.77 23.29
N TYR A 328 -16.59 6.90 23.09
CA TYR A 328 -17.72 7.04 22.19
C TYR A 328 -17.22 7.38 20.79
N GLN A 329 -17.77 6.72 19.78
CA GLN A 329 -17.62 7.02 18.38
C GLN A 329 -18.90 7.69 17.90
N TYR A 330 -18.77 8.88 17.35
CA TYR A 330 -19.86 9.69 16.83
C TYR A 330 -19.72 9.85 15.33
N ILE A 331 -20.84 9.81 14.60
CA ILE A 331 -20.96 10.34 13.25
C ILE A 331 -21.79 11.62 13.35
N ILE A 332 -21.23 12.73 12.89
CA ILE A 332 -21.79 14.06 12.98
C ILE A 332 -22.02 14.59 11.57
N LEU A 333 -23.27 14.93 11.24
CA LEU A 333 -23.62 15.48 9.93
C LEU A 333 -23.39 16.99 9.93
N VAL A 334 -22.49 17.46 9.05
CA VAL A 334 -22.13 18.86 8.81
C VAL A 334 -22.49 19.21 7.37
N GLY A 335 -23.64 19.81 7.16
CA GLY A 335 -24.17 20.03 5.81
C GLY A 335 -24.49 18.73 5.11
N LYS A 336 -23.69 18.31 4.14
CA LYS A 336 -23.79 17.02 3.45
C LYS A 336 -22.71 16.02 3.91
N ASN A 337 -21.71 16.49 4.65
CA ASN A 337 -20.52 15.70 4.99
C ASN A 337 -20.72 15.03 6.34
N GLU A 338 -20.24 13.82 6.45
CA GLU A 338 -20.12 13.11 7.72
C GLU A 338 -18.74 13.40 8.33
N VAL A 339 -18.74 13.65 9.65
CA VAL A 339 -17.53 13.84 10.45
C VAL A 339 -17.53 12.77 11.53
N GLU A 340 -16.56 11.87 11.46
CA GLU A 340 -16.34 10.91 12.53
C GLU A 340 -15.53 11.57 13.66
N CYS A 341 -15.97 11.35 14.91
CA CYS A 341 -15.31 11.85 16.11
C CYS A 341 -15.22 10.76 17.17
N ARG A 342 -14.07 10.64 17.83
CA ARG A 342 -13.85 9.77 18.98
C ARG A 342 -13.54 10.57 20.23
N THR A 343 -14.31 10.38 21.28
CA THR A 343 -14.11 11.09 22.55
C THR A 343 -14.59 10.27 23.74
N THR A 344 -14.01 10.52 24.91
CA THR A 344 -14.48 9.91 26.17
C THR A 344 -15.69 10.62 26.76
N LYS A 345 -16.07 11.81 26.21
CA LYS A 345 -17.23 12.56 26.68
C LYS A 345 -18.51 12.00 26.08
N ASP A 346 -19.56 11.94 26.90
CA ASP A 346 -20.89 11.50 26.47
C ASP A 346 -21.74 12.71 26.04
N PHE A 347 -22.21 12.67 24.78
CA PHE A 347 -23.14 13.65 24.22
C PHE A 347 -24.47 12.95 23.88
N PRO A 348 -25.63 13.63 24.05
CA PRO A 348 -26.92 13.07 23.69
C PRO A 348 -27.02 12.80 22.20
N ASP A 349 -27.64 11.67 21.84
CA ASP A 349 -27.91 11.34 20.43
C ASP A 349 -28.88 12.38 19.83
N GLY A 350 -28.63 12.79 18.57
CA GLY A 350 -29.42 13.79 17.87
C GLY A 350 -29.16 15.24 18.30
N SER A 351 -28.21 15.51 19.22
CA SER A 351 -27.86 16.89 19.62
C SER A 351 -27.03 17.61 18.57
N GLU A 352 -27.12 18.94 18.56
CA GLU A 352 -26.21 19.80 17.82
C GLU A 352 -24.95 20.03 18.64
N VAL A 353 -23.80 20.03 17.98
CA VAL A 353 -22.49 20.25 18.57
C VAL A 353 -21.65 21.21 17.74
N ALA A 354 -20.84 22.03 18.42
CA ALA A 354 -19.75 22.75 17.79
C ALA A 354 -18.58 21.83 17.55
N ILE A 355 -17.87 22.01 16.43
CA ILE A 355 -16.77 21.14 15.98
C ILE A 355 -15.52 21.98 15.72
N THR A 356 -14.37 21.50 16.10
CA THR A 356 -13.08 22.08 15.70
C THR A 356 -12.00 21.01 15.59
N VAL A 357 -10.92 21.37 14.87
CA VAL A 357 -9.68 20.61 14.76
C VAL A 357 -8.53 21.58 14.97
N ALA A 358 -7.50 21.18 15.69
CA ALA A 358 -6.33 22.03 15.88
C ALA A 358 -5.44 22.04 14.61
N ALA A 359 -4.74 23.13 14.38
CA ALA A 359 -3.98 23.32 13.15
C ALA A 359 -2.89 22.24 12.88
N GLN A 360 -2.29 21.70 13.94
CA GLN A 360 -1.29 20.64 13.85
C GLN A 360 -1.90 19.25 13.60
N ASP A 361 -3.22 19.11 13.78
CA ASP A 361 -3.95 17.85 13.63
C ASP A 361 -4.68 17.80 12.25
N ILE A 362 -4.50 18.85 11.43
CA ILE A 362 -4.97 18.91 10.04
C ILE A 362 -3.80 18.59 9.13
N GLN A 363 -3.84 17.41 8.52
CA GLN A 363 -2.87 16.96 7.55
C GLN A 363 -3.33 17.34 6.14
N ILE A 364 -2.43 17.94 5.35
CA ILE A 364 -2.75 18.27 3.95
C ILE A 364 -1.96 17.37 3.02
N MET A 365 -2.66 16.73 2.11
CA MET A 365 -2.08 15.90 1.08
C MET A 365 -2.30 16.52 -0.30
N LYS A 366 -1.35 16.29 -1.19
CA LYS A 366 -1.56 16.60 -2.60
C LYS A 366 -2.64 15.69 -3.15
N LYS A 367 -3.64 16.29 -3.83
CA LYS A 367 -4.67 15.48 -4.49
C LYS A 367 -4.02 14.67 -5.62
N GLU A 368 -4.19 13.35 -5.58
CA GLU A 368 -3.58 12.42 -6.53
C GLU A 368 -4.14 12.64 -7.94
N TYR A 369 -5.45 12.77 -8.01
CA TYR A 369 -6.16 13.00 -9.26
C TYR A 369 -7.05 14.26 -9.14
N THR A 370 -6.94 15.16 -10.10
CA THR A 370 -7.83 16.33 -10.21
C THR A 370 -8.70 16.27 -11.45
N LYS A 371 -8.35 15.43 -12.40
CA LYS A 371 -9.05 15.13 -13.66
C LYS A 371 -8.45 13.87 -14.28
N ASN A 372 -9.19 13.21 -15.14
CA ASN A 372 -8.65 12.18 -16.03
C ASN A 372 -7.91 12.86 -17.19
N VAL A 373 -6.70 12.43 -17.49
CA VAL A 373 -5.86 12.98 -18.59
C VAL A 373 -5.19 11.82 -19.31
N TYR A 374 -5.48 11.70 -20.61
CA TYR A 374 -4.93 10.68 -21.48
C TYR A 374 -4.05 11.33 -22.54
N THR A 375 -2.76 11.07 -22.47
CA THR A 375 -1.79 11.63 -23.41
C THR A 375 -1.57 10.75 -24.63
N ASP A 376 -1.89 9.47 -24.58
CA ASP A 376 -1.70 8.51 -25.66
C ASP A 376 -3.00 8.16 -26.39
N ALA A 377 -3.89 9.17 -26.47
CA ALA A 377 -5.15 9.10 -27.16
C ALA A 377 -5.04 9.61 -28.60
N TRP A 378 -5.91 9.13 -29.49
CA TRP A 378 -5.94 9.51 -30.88
C TRP A 378 -7.37 9.56 -31.44
N ILE A 379 -7.57 10.18 -32.60
CA ILE A 379 -8.86 10.28 -33.28
C ILE A 379 -8.94 9.24 -34.39
N ASP A 380 -10.01 8.45 -34.42
CA ASP A 380 -10.22 7.44 -35.47
C ASP A 380 -10.86 8.04 -36.73
N LYS A 381 -10.94 7.25 -37.80
CA LYS A 381 -11.54 7.60 -39.08
C LYS A 381 -13.02 8.03 -39.00
N ASN A 382 -13.71 7.79 -37.90
CA ASN A 382 -15.11 8.18 -37.65
C ASN A 382 -15.21 9.43 -36.75
N ASN A 383 -14.08 10.13 -36.53
CA ASN A 383 -13.96 11.25 -35.60
C ASN A 383 -14.30 10.92 -34.16
N LYS A 384 -14.04 9.67 -33.72
CA LYS A 384 -14.16 9.25 -32.32
C LYS A 384 -12.80 9.29 -31.64
N LEU A 385 -12.81 9.63 -30.37
CA LEU A 385 -11.64 9.53 -29.51
C LEU A 385 -11.40 8.06 -29.16
N VAL A 386 -10.15 7.63 -29.26
CA VAL A 386 -9.69 6.31 -28.83
C VAL A 386 -8.72 6.47 -27.66
N ILE A 387 -8.98 5.74 -26.57
CA ILE A 387 -8.13 5.62 -25.38
C ILE A 387 -7.93 4.14 -25.13
N GLY A 388 -6.70 3.62 -25.22
CA GLY A 388 -6.50 2.18 -25.29
C GLY A 388 -7.25 1.55 -26.45
N ASP A 389 -8.12 0.57 -26.18
CA ASP A 389 -9.04 -0.04 -27.16
C ASP A 389 -10.46 0.55 -27.11
N ASP A 390 -10.73 1.46 -26.17
CA ASP A 390 -12.05 2.05 -25.93
C ASP A 390 -12.32 3.25 -26.82
N THR A 391 -13.60 3.42 -27.22
CA THR A 391 -14.02 4.51 -28.11
C THR A 391 -15.04 5.43 -27.47
N PHE A 392 -14.82 6.75 -27.62
CA PHE A 392 -15.69 7.81 -27.08
C PHE A 392 -16.19 8.72 -28.18
N ASP A 393 -17.46 9.08 -28.14
CA ASP A 393 -17.99 10.15 -28.99
C ASP A 393 -17.45 11.50 -28.52
N VAL A 394 -16.93 12.31 -29.41
CA VAL A 394 -16.33 13.63 -29.10
C VAL A 394 -16.69 14.68 -30.13
N ASP A 395 -16.63 15.96 -29.75
CA ASP A 395 -16.72 17.09 -30.65
C ASP A 395 -15.31 17.50 -31.12
N VAL A 396 -14.89 17.02 -32.30
CA VAL A 396 -13.58 17.34 -32.87
C VAL A 396 -13.45 18.80 -33.31
N THR A 397 -14.56 19.56 -33.38
CA THR A 397 -14.51 21.01 -33.80
C THR A 397 -13.77 21.86 -32.75
N GLN A 398 -13.64 21.38 -31.51
CA GLN A 398 -12.84 22.04 -30.47
C GLN A 398 -11.36 22.09 -30.79
N LEU A 399 -10.83 21.21 -31.67
CA LEU A 399 -9.42 21.19 -32.08
C LEU A 399 -9.11 22.40 -33.02
N LEU A 400 -10.12 22.96 -33.68
CA LEU A 400 -9.99 24.14 -34.52
C LEU A 400 -11.22 25.03 -34.33
N PRO A 401 -11.21 26.04 -33.46
CA PRO A 401 -12.37 26.84 -33.14
C PRO A 401 -12.99 27.53 -34.34
N GLY A 402 -14.29 27.25 -34.58
CA GLY A 402 -15.08 27.80 -35.69
C GLY A 402 -15.02 26.99 -36.98
N SER A 403 -14.44 25.78 -36.93
CA SER A 403 -14.55 24.75 -37.94
C SER A 403 -15.91 24.04 -37.90
N HIS A 404 -16.18 23.21 -38.88
CA HIS A 404 -17.28 22.25 -38.90
C HIS A 404 -16.82 20.95 -39.55
N VAL A 405 -17.55 19.87 -39.32
CA VAL A 405 -17.29 18.58 -39.94
C VAL A 405 -18.18 18.42 -41.18
N ASP A 406 -17.60 18.05 -42.32
CA ASP A 406 -18.33 17.77 -43.57
C ASP A 406 -18.94 16.37 -43.64
N GLU A 407 -19.70 16.04 -44.67
CA GLU A 407 -20.33 14.72 -44.86
C GLU A 407 -19.30 13.58 -45.05
N GLN A 408 -18.04 13.89 -45.30
CA GLN A 408 -16.93 12.94 -45.47
C GLN A 408 -16.06 12.84 -44.21
N LEU A 409 -16.52 13.41 -43.10
CA LEU A 409 -15.85 13.42 -41.78
C LEU A 409 -14.57 14.26 -41.72
N TYR A 410 -14.30 15.12 -42.70
CA TYR A 410 -13.18 16.06 -42.65
C TYR A 410 -13.53 17.30 -41.83
N LEU A 411 -12.55 17.80 -41.07
CA LEU A 411 -12.67 19.06 -40.35
C LEU A 411 -12.36 20.21 -41.29
N ILE A 412 -13.33 21.10 -41.53
CA ILE A 412 -13.23 22.25 -42.43
C ILE A 412 -13.03 23.53 -41.63
N SER A 413 -11.92 24.24 -41.87
CA SER A 413 -11.67 25.55 -41.26
C SER A 413 -12.55 26.66 -41.81
N LYS A 414 -12.55 27.83 -41.14
CA LYS A 414 -13.28 29.04 -41.64
C LYS A 414 -12.81 29.51 -43.01
N ASP A 415 -11.57 29.26 -43.37
CA ASP A 415 -10.94 29.64 -44.67
C ASP A 415 -11.10 28.53 -45.71
N GLY A 416 -11.85 27.46 -45.39
CA GLY A 416 -12.14 26.39 -46.33
C GLY A 416 -11.05 25.34 -46.47
N LYS A 417 -10.01 25.35 -45.61
CA LYS A 417 -9.01 24.29 -45.57
C LYS A 417 -9.59 23.03 -44.96
N LYS A 418 -9.14 21.89 -45.49
CA LYS A 418 -9.63 20.55 -45.15
C LYS A 418 -8.60 19.76 -44.37
N TYR A 419 -9.00 19.18 -43.26
CA TYR A 419 -8.12 18.39 -42.39
C TYR A 419 -8.70 17.00 -42.17
N ASP A 420 -7.84 15.99 -42.34
CA ASP A 420 -8.18 14.60 -42.05
C ASP A 420 -7.58 14.24 -40.67
N LEU A 421 -8.46 13.98 -39.71
CA LEU A 421 -8.07 13.72 -38.33
C LEU A 421 -7.83 12.22 -38.04
N ASP A 422 -7.94 11.34 -39.05
CA ASP A 422 -7.63 9.94 -38.89
C ASP A 422 -6.18 9.77 -38.40
N ASP A 423 -5.96 9.01 -37.31
CA ASP A 423 -4.68 8.87 -36.59
C ASP A 423 -4.12 10.19 -35.99
N ALA A 424 -4.97 11.19 -35.73
CA ALA A 424 -4.51 12.43 -35.11
C ALA A 424 -4.25 12.25 -33.61
N ASP A 425 -3.00 12.44 -33.20
CA ASP A 425 -2.58 12.39 -31.80
C ASP A 425 -3.21 13.54 -30.99
N VAL A 426 -3.93 13.21 -29.93
CA VAL A 426 -4.61 14.18 -29.06
C VAL A 426 -4.31 13.93 -27.59
N ILE A 427 -4.52 14.96 -26.78
CA ILE A 427 -4.65 14.85 -25.33
C ILE A 427 -6.12 14.99 -25.01
N ALA A 428 -6.70 14.01 -24.30
CA ALA A 428 -8.07 14.04 -23.83
C ALA A 428 -8.12 14.30 -22.32
N GLU A 429 -9.00 15.21 -21.89
CA GLU A 429 -9.17 15.55 -20.48
C GLU A 429 -10.66 15.63 -20.12
N PHE A 430 -11.05 15.09 -18.94
CA PHE A 430 -12.38 15.26 -18.36
C PHE A 430 -12.35 15.17 -16.82
N GLY A 431 -13.31 15.83 -16.16
CA GLY A 431 -13.40 15.88 -14.70
C GLY A 431 -13.74 14.52 -14.09
N LEU A 432 -13.37 14.32 -12.84
CA LEU A 432 -13.66 13.09 -12.10
C LEU A 432 -15.17 12.92 -11.85
N ASP A 433 -15.87 14.02 -11.62
CA ASP A 433 -17.33 14.10 -11.42
C ASP A 433 -18.14 14.08 -12.74
N GLN A 434 -17.46 14.01 -13.88
CA GLN A 434 -18.04 13.98 -15.22
C GLN A 434 -18.07 12.58 -15.82
N VAL A 435 -17.67 11.60 -15.07
CA VAL A 435 -17.65 10.19 -15.42
C VAL A 435 -18.76 9.46 -14.67
N GLU A 436 -19.53 8.66 -15.38
CA GLU A 436 -20.60 7.83 -14.81
C GLU A 436 -20.14 6.38 -14.76
N ILE A 437 -20.33 5.72 -13.60
CA ILE A 437 -20.13 4.29 -13.45
C ILE A 437 -21.47 3.59 -13.69
N ILE A 438 -21.47 2.58 -14.54
CA ILE A 438 -22.64 1.78 -14.87
C ILE A 438 -22.33 0.32 -14.49
N ASP A 439 -23.26 -0.35 -13.81
CA ASP A 439 -23.15 -1.74 -13.42
C ASP A 439 -23.11 -2.67 -14.64
N GLY A 440 -22.15 -3.58 -14.65
CA GLY A 440 -21.94 -4.56 -15.72
C GLY A 440 -21.18 -4.05 -16.93
N GLU A 441 -20.84 -4.98 -17.83
CA GLU A 441 -20.11 -4.71 -19.07
C GLU A 441 -21.03 -4.20 -20.19
N ASP A 442 -20.43 -3.57 -21.20
CA ASP A 442 -21.05 -3.16 -22.49
C ASP A 442 -22.18 -2.11 -22.40
N ASN A 443 -22.26 -1.39 -21.28
CA ASN A 443 -23.26 -0.34 -21.09
C ASN A 443 -22.67 1.09 -21.18
N GLY A 444 -21.35 1.22 -21.32
CA GLY A 444 -20.59 2.47 -21.35
C GLY A 444 -19.70 2.60 -22.56
N ASN A 445 -18.67 3.43 -22.42
CA ASN A 445 -17.62 3.66 -23.42
C ASN A 445 -16.43 2.71 -23.23
N ALA A 446 -16.11 2.38 -21.96
CA ALA A 446 -15.01 1.53 -21.55
C ALA A 446 -15.50 0.53 -20.51
N ASN A 447 -14.91 -0.68 -20.47
CA ASN A 447 -15.19 -1.70 -19.47
C ASN A 447 -13.98 -1.88 -18.56
N GLY A 448 -14.21 -2.05 -17.26
CA GLY A 448 -13.11 -2.25 -16.33
C GLY A 448 -13.53 -2.84 -14.99
N THR A 449 -12.53 -3.10 -14.17
CA THR A 449 -12.70 -3.61 -12.80
C THR A 449 -12.36 -2.51 -11.80
N ILE A 450 -13.18 -2.36 -10.77
CA ILE A 450 -12.91 -1.43 -9.68
C ILE A 450 -11.75 -1.97 -8.84
N ILE A 451 -10.64 -1.22 -8.80
CA ILE A 451 -9.43 -1.59 -8.06
C ILE A 451 -9.23 -0.81 -6.76
N SER A 452 -9.90 0.33 -6.60
CA SER A 452 -9.85 1.12 -5.36
C SER A 452 -11.14 1.92 -5.18
N VAL A 453 -11.60 2.01 -3.93
CA VAL A 453 -12.73 2.85 -3.51
C VAL A 453 -12.29 3.58 -2.25
N VAL A 454 -12.33 4.92 -2.26
CA VAL A 454 -11.94 5.77 -1.14
C VAL A 454 -13.09 6.73 -0.86
N TYR A 455 -13.58 6.77 0.38
CA TYR A 455 -14.60 7.73 0.80
C TYR A 455 -13.93 9.08 1.12
N GLU A 456 -14.37 10.16 0.49
CA GLU A 456 -13.83 11.51 0.65
C GLU A 456 -14.86 12.46 1.33
N GLY A 457 -15.63 11.93 2.30
CA GLY A 457 -16.50 12.72 3.18
C GLY A 457 -17.90 13.03 2.62
N ASP A 458 -18.07 13.26 1.32
CA ASP A 458 -19.37 13.50 0.64
C ASP A 458 -19.56 12.68 -0.64
N HIS A 459 -18.51 12.00 -1.10
CA HIS A 459 -18.53 11.11 -2.26
C HIS A 459 -17.46 10.03 -2.13
N TYR A 460 -17.48 9.07 -3.04
CA TYR A 460 -16.45 8.05 -3.20
C TYR A 460 -15.59 8.36 -4.42
N SER A 461 -14.29 8.37 -4.25
CA SER A 461 -13.32 8.34 -5.35
C SER A 461 -13.04 6.89 -5.70
N VAL A 462 -13.41 6.51 -6.93
CA VAL A 462 -13.35 5.13 -7.43
C VAL A 462 -12.32 5.05 -8.55
N LEU A 463 -11.37 4.15 -8.44
CA LEU A 463 -10.40 3.87 -9.51
C LEU A 463 -10.82 2.59 -10.23
N ILE A 464 -11.04 2.70 -11.54
CA ILE A 464 -11.45 1.63 -12.44
C ILE A 464 -10.32 1.39 -13.41
N ARG A 465 -9.89 0.15 -13.60
CA ARG A 465 -8.85 -0.26 -14.54
C ARG A 465 -9.42 -1.17 -15.62
N THR A 466 -9.12 -0.86 -16.88
CA THR A 466 -9.49 -1.69 -18.03
C THR A 466 -8.54 -2.88 -18.20
N GLU A 467 -8.84 -3.79 -19.15
CA GLU A 467 -7.95 -4.91 -19.48
C GLU A 467 -6.63 -4.45 -20.08
N GLU A 468 -6.61 -3.31 -20.76
CA GLU A 468 -5.43 -2.65 -21.35
C GLU A 468 -4.64 -1.81 -20.35
N GLU A 469 -4.95 -1.90 -19.05
CA GLU A 469 -4.32 -1.16 -17.96
C GLU A 469 -4.58 0.37 -17.97
N GLU A 470 -5.61 0.84 -18.68
CA GLU A 470 -6.03 2.25 -18.60
C GLU A 470 -6.84 2.50 -17.32
N ASP A 471 -6.53 3.60 -16.64
CA ASP A 471 -7.13 3.96 -15.37
C ASP A 471 -8.15 5.11 -15.54
N TYR A 472 -9.38 4.88 -15.06
CA TYR A 472 -10.44 5.89 -14.96
C TYR A 472 -10.73 6.20 -13.49
N VAL A 473 -10.57 7.45 -13.09
CA VAL A 473 -10.92 7.92 -11.74
C VAL A 473 -12.28 8.60 -11.78
N VAL A 474 -13.17 8.18 -10.87
CA VAL A 474 -14.56 8.66 -10.85
C VAL A 474 -14.96 9.09 -9.46
N ASP A 475 -15.41 10.36 -9.31
CA ASP A 475 -16.05 10.85 -8.10
C ASP A 475 -17.56 10.59 -8.18
N THR A 476 -18.06 9.70 -7.32
CA THR A 476 -19.47 9.27 -7.32
C THR A 476 -20.09 9.30 -5.92
N PRO A 477 -21.36 9.68 -5.76
CA PRO A 477 -22.05 9.59 -4.46
C PRO A 477 -22.48 8.17 -4.10
N TYR A 478 -22.29 7.18 -4.99
CA TYR A 478 -22.74 5.81 -4.81
C TYR A 478 -21.61 4.92 -4.34
N THR A 479 -21.93 3.97 -3.46
CA THR A 479 -21.02 2.94 -2.97
C THR A 479 -20.80 1.84 -4.00
N TRP A 480 -19.55 1.43 -4.18
CA TRP A 480 -19.11 0.34 -5.03
C TRP A 480 -18.17 -0.58 -4.25
N ASN A 481 -17.94 -1.80 -4.75
CA ASN A 481 -16.97 -2.71 -4.13
C ASN A 481 -15.74 -2.90 -5.01
N VAL A 482 -14.61 -3.05 -4.39
CA VAL A 482 -13.39 -3.48 -5.10
C VAL A 482 -13.62 -4.86 -5.70
N GLY A 483 -13.34 -5.00 -7.00
CA GLY A 483 -13.58 -6.21 -7.78
C GLY A 483 -14.89 -6.23 -8.56
N ASP A 484 -15.78 -5.23 -8.39
CA ASP A 484 -16.96 -5.08 -9.23
C ASP A 484 -16.54 -4.80 -10.70
N ILE A 485 -17.19 -5.47 -11.64
CA ILE A 485 -17.01 -5.26 -13.08
C ILE A 485 -18.04 -4.22 -13.54
N VAL A 486 -17.57 -3.16 -14.15
CA VAL A 486 -18.37 -1.97 -14.47
C VAL A 486 -18.03 -1.42 -15.84
N SER A 487 -18.94 -0.58 -16.38
CA SER A 487 -18.68 0.24 -17.56
C SER A 487 -18.51 1.70 -17.15
N VAL A 488 -17.59 2.39 -17.82
CA VAL A 488 -17.35 3.83 -17.70
C VAL A 488 -18.04 4.57 -18.83
N LYS A 489 -18.75 5.64 -18.53
CA LYS A 489 -19.40 6.50 -19.52
C LYS A 489 -19.08 7.95 -19.31
N VAL A 490 -18.73 8.66 -20.40
CA VAL A 490 -18.45 10.10 -20.38
C VAL A 490 -19.31 10.80 -21.44
N ASP A 491 -20.03 11.87 -21.04
CA ASP A 491 -20.78 12.69 -22.00
C ASP A 491 -19.79 13.41 -22.94
N PRO A 492 -19.95 13.31 -24.26
CA PRO A 492 -19.05 13.94 -25.25
C PRO A 492 -18.74 15.42 -25.02
N LYS A 493 -19.69 16.19 -24.47
CA LYS A 493 -19.50 17.60 -24.14
C LYS A 493 -18.55 17.89 -23.00
N ASN A 494 -18.25 16.87 -22.14
CA ASN A 494 -17.37 16.97 -21.01
C ASN A 494 -15.92 16.66 -21.38
N ILE A 495 -15.69 16.02 -22.55
CA ILE A 495 -14.36 15.67 -23.03
C ILE A 495 -13.73 16.89 -23.71
N LYS A 496 -12.60 17.34 -23.17
CA LYS A 496 -11.77 18.39 -23.77
C LYS A 496 -10.64 17.76 -24.55
N LEU A 497 -10.47 18.19 -25.80
CA LEU A 497 -9.42 17.73 -26.69
C LEU A 497 -8.40 18.81 -26.98
N SER A 498 -7.15 18.46 -27.08
CA SER A 498 -6.09 19.30 -27.64
C SER A 498 -5.14 18.44 -28.49
N LEU A 499 -4.66 19.00 -29.62
CA LEU A 499 -3.74 18.29 -30.50
C LEU A 499 -2.33 18.20 -29.88
N LYS A 500 -1.67 17.07 -30.07
CA LYS A 500 -0.22 16.94 -29.86
C LYS A 500 0.52 17.48 -31.09
N GLY A 501 0.67 18.78 -31.17
CA GLY A 501 1.35 19.46 -32.29
C GLY A 501 0.41 20.35 -33.13
N GLY A 502 0.87 20.78 -34.29
CA GLY A 502 0.11 21.66 -35.16
C GLY A 502 -0.92 20.92 -36.02
N ILE A 503 -2.09 21.52 -36.25
CA ILE A 503 -3.14 20.95 -37.09
C ILE A 503 -2.72 20.84 -38.57
N GLU A 504 -1.71 21.61 -38.98
CA GLU A 504 -1.17 21.61 -40.34
C GLU A 504 -0.66 20.24 -40.80
N LYS A 505 -0.31 19.35 -39.87
CA LYS A 505 0.07 17.97 -40.16
C LYS A 505 -1.06 17.16 -40.83
N TYR A 506 -2.28 17.53 -40.58
CA TYR A 506 -3.50 16.82 -41.00
C TYR A 506 -4.18 17.51 -42.18
N GLU A 507 -3.57 18.61 -42.75
CA GLU A 507 -4.13 19.34 -43.92
C GLU A 507 -4.10 18.44 -45.16
N ARG A 508 -5.23 18.35 -45.86
CA ARG A 508 -5.38 17.66 -47.13
C ARG A 508 -5.53 18.67 -48.27
N GLU A 509 -4.89 18.39 -49.42
CA GLU A 509 -5.03 19.22 -50.62
C GLU A 509 -6.44 19.17 -51.23
#